data_0ba315a1e9543125bb2702a3937250a5
#
_entry.id   0ba315a1e9543125bb2702a3937250a5
#
_cell.length_a   1.000
_cell.length_b   1.000
_cell.length_c   1.000
_cell.angle_alpha   90.00
_cell.angle_beta   90.00
_cell.angle_gamma   90.00
#
_symmetry.space_group_name_H-M   'P 1'
#
loop_
_entity.id
_entity.type
_entity.pdbx_description
1 polymer ?
#
loop_
_entity_poly.entity_id
_entity_poly.type
_entity_poly.pdbx_seq_one_letter_code
_entity_poly.pdbx_strand_id
1 'polypeptide(L)'
;MRAKFLLSEDDAHSQDAYLHDMLESARHVQRYMAGVAYDEFWDNSEKRDAVALRLAVIGEAAGHIAPQTAARLKEVPFKDIRGMRNRIAHDYGRVDYSIVWKVTQEDIGPLVTALEKHFAR
;
A
#
# COMPACT_ATOMS: atom_id res chain seq x y z
N MET A 1 17.75 28.16 11.93
CA MET A 1 16.51 27.46 12.28
C MET A 1 15.91 26.78 11.05
N ARG A 2 15.51 25.53 11.21
CA ARG A 2 14.94 24.79 10.08
C ARG A 2 13.49 25.21 9.84
N ALA A 3 13.10 25.31 8.57
CA ALA A 3 11.71 25.55 8.23
C ALA A 3 10.84 24.34 8.67
N LYS A 4 9.66 24.65 9.19
CA LYS A 4 8.75 23.63 9.75
C LYS A 4 8.31 22.58 8.75
N PHE A 5 8.25 22.94 7.47
CA PHE A 5 7.71 22.04 6.43
C PHE A 5 8.79 21.34 5.64
N LEU A 6 10.05 21.54 5.98
CA LEU A 6 11.14 20.82 5.34
C LEU A 6 11.49 19.63 6.21
N LEU A 7 11.60 18.48 5.58
CA LEU A 7 12.02 17.26 6.26
C LEU A 7 13.53 17.32 6.49
N SER A 8 13.98 16.82 7.64
CA SER A 8 15.40 16.59 7.89
C SER A 8 15.89 15.45 6.99
N GLU A 9 17.20 15.29 6.91
CA GLU A 9 17.76 14.13 6.19
C GLU A 9 17.27 12.81 6.77
N ASP A 10 17.20 12.72 8.11
CA ASP A 10 16.70 11.52 8.78
C ASP A 10 15.23 11.29 8.47
N ASP A 11 14.44 12.36 8.48
CA ASP A 11 13.01 12.26 8.17
C ASP A 11 12.80 11.84 6.71
N ALA A 12 13.57 12.40 5.78
CA ALA A 12 13.49 12.04 4.38
C ALA A 12 13.88 10.58 4.16
N HIS A 13 14.90 10.11 4.87
CA HIS A 13 15.33 8.71 4.81
C HIS A 13 14.22 7.79 5.34
N SER A 14 13.57 8.17 6.46
CA SER A 14 12.46 7.42 7.02
C SER A 14 11.26 7.40 6.07
N GLN A 15 11.00 8.51 5.36
CA GLN A 15 9.93 8.57 4.37
C GLN A 15 10.19 7.57 3.23
N ASP A 16 11.41 7.52 2.72
CA ASP A 16 11.77 6.55 1.68
C ASP A 16 11.65 5.11 2.19
N ALA A 17 11.95 4.86 3.45
CA ALA A 17 11.78 3.53 4.04
C ALA A 17 10.30 3.11 4.03
N TYR A 18 9.40 4.01 4.38
CA TYR A 18 7.96 3.72 4.32
C TYR A 18 7.48 3.49 2.89
N LEU A 19 7.95 4.32 1.95
CA LEU A 19 7.61 4.13 0.54
C LEU A 19 8.14 2.80 0.03
N HIS A 20 9.33 2.40 0.45
CA HIS A 20 9.91 1.12 0.08
C HIS A 20 9.09 -0.04 0.65
N ASP A 21 8.63 0.07 1.89
CA ASP A 21 7.76 -0.94 2.49
C ASP A 21 6.46 -1.09 1.70
N MET A 22 5.88 0.02 1.26
CA MET A 22 4.69 -0.01 0.41
C MET A 22 4.96 -0.74 -0.89
N LEU A 23 6.07 -0.42 -1.55
CA LEU A 23 6.45 -1.05 -2.82
C LEU A 23 6.69 -2.55 -2.65
N GLU A 24 7.44 -2.94 -1.64
CA GLU A 24 7.74 -4.34 -1.37
C GLU A 24 6.46 -5.14 -1.12
N SER A 25 5.57 -4.61 -0.28
CA SER A 25 4.31 -5.30 0.01
C SER A 25 3.42 -5.38 -1.22
N ALA A 26 3.38 -4.31 -2.04
CA ALA A 26 2.61 -4.33 -3.28
C ALA A 26 3.16 -5.37 -4.26
N ARG A 27 4.48 -5.50 -4.35
CA ARG A 27 5.11 -6.54 -5.18
C ARG A 27 4.79 -7.94 -4.66
N HIS A 28 4.75 -8.14 -3.35
CA HIS A 28 4.32 -9.41 -2.78
C HIS A 28 2.89 -9.75 -3.20
N VAL A 29 1.99 -8.76 -3.15
CA VAL A 29 0.60 -8.95 -3.59
C VAL A 29 0.57 -9.38 -5.05
N GLN A 30 1.35 -8.74 -5.92
CA GLN A 30 1.42 -9.12 -7.33
C GLN A 30 1.86 -10.56 -7.52
N ARG A 31 2.87 -11.00 -6.75
CA ARG A 31 3.33 -12.39 -6.83
C ARG A 31 2.28 -13.37 -6.32
N TYR A 32 1.62 -13.05 -5.21
CA TYR A 32 0.60 -13.93 -4.65
C TYR A 32 -0.60 -14.08 -5.60
N MET A 33 -0.91 -13.02 -6.32
CA MET A 33 -2.11 -12.96 -7.15
C MET A 33 -1.86 -13.25 -8.63
N ALA A 34 -0.61 -13.52 -9.03
CA ALA A 34 -0.29 -13.78 -10.43
C ALA A 34 -1.06 -15.00 -10.94
N GLY A 35 -1.90 -14.78 -11.94
CA GLY A 35 -2.71 -15.85 -12.56
C GLY A 35 -3.84 -16.38 -11.70
N VAL A 36 -4.15 -15.74 -10.59
CA VAL A 36 -5.20 -16.20 -9.66
C VAL A 36 -6.56 -15.70 -10.13
N ALA A 37 -7.47 -16.63 -10.42
CA ALA A 37 -8.84 -16.31 -10.77
C ALA A 37 -9.67 -16.01 -9.51
N TYR A 38 -10.81 -15.35 -9.72
CA TYR A 38 -11.70 -14.95 -8.64
C TYR A 38 -12.10 -16.14 -7.75
N ASP A 39 -12.52 -17.24 -8.34
CA ASP A 39 -12.96 -18.43 -7.59
C ASP A 39 -11.81 -19.02 -6.78
N GLU A 40 -10.62 -19.05 -7.36
CA GLU A 40 -9.42 -19.55 -6.68
C GLU A 40 -9.08 -18.70 -5.48
N PHE A 41 -9.18 -17.38 -5.62
CA PHE A 41 -8.96 -16.45 -4.51
C PHE A 41 -9.93 -16.73 -3.35
N TRP A 42 -11.21 -16.90 -3.67
CA TRP A 42 -12.23 -17.15 -2.65
C TRP A 42 -12.08 -18.51 -1.97
N ASP A 43 -11.57 -19.50 -2.68
CA ASP A 43 -11.40 -20.86 -2.14
C ASP A 43 -10.10 -21.04 -1.37
N ASN A 44 -9.18 -20.08 -1.42
CA ASN A 44 -7.87 -20.18 -0.78
C ASN A 44 -7.74 -19.19 0.37
N SER A 45 -8.10 -19.61 1.59
CA SER A 45 -8.06 -18.74 2.76
C SER A 45 -6.65 -18.29 3.13
N GLU A 46 -5.64 -19.14 2.95
CA GLU A 46 -4.26 -18.76 3.24
C GLU A 46 -3.81 -17.62 2.32
N LYS A 47 -4.12 -17.71 1.04
CA LYS A 47 -3.79 -16.66 0.07
C LYS A 47 -4.52 -15.38 0.40
N ARG A 48 -5.83 -15.45 0.68
CA ARG A 48 -6.61 -14.27 1.05
C ARG A 48 -6.01 -13.56 2.26
N ASP A 49 -5.64 -14.33 3.28
CA ASP A 49 -5.09 -13.77 4.51
C ASP A 49 -3.71 -13.15 4.28
N ALA A 50 -2.88 -13.79 3.46
CA ALA A 50 -1.56 -13.26 3.11
C ALA A 50 -1.70 -11.93 2.37
N VAL A 51 -2.61 -11.86 1.40
CA VAL A 51 -2.87 -10.63 0.64
C VAL A 51 -3.39 -9.54 1.57
N ALA A 52 -4.38 -9.86 2.40
CA ALA A 52 -4.95 -8.88 3.33
C ALA A 52 -3.89 -8.30 4.25
N LEU A 53 -2.97 -9.13 4.76
CA LEU A 53 -1.86 -8.67 5.58
C LEU A 53 -1.00 -7.66 4.83
N ARG A 54 -0.65 -7.96 3.58
CA ARG A 54 0.18 -7.05 2.79
C ARG A 54 -0.51 -5.72 2.51
N LEU A 55 -1.81 -5.75 2.27
CA LEU A 55 -2.59 -4.52 2.10
C LEU A 55 -2.62 -3.71 3.40
N ALA A 56 -2.71 -4.38 4.54
CA ALA A 56 -2.64 -3.69 5.83
C ALA A 56 -1.29 -3.01 6.05
N VAL A 57 -0.19 -3.68 5.67
CA VAL A 57 1.16 -3.09 5.74
C VAL A 57 1.25 -1.86 4.85
N ILE A 58 0.70 -1.92 3.65
CA ILE A 58 0.68 -0.76 2.73
C ILE A 58 -0.06 0.41 3.36
N GLY A 59 -1.23 0.16 3.92
CA GLY A 59 -2.04 1.20 4.57
C GLY A 59 -1.35 1.80 5.79
N GLU A 60 -0.69 0.97 6.58
CA GLU A 60 0.06 1.41 7.75
C GLU A 60 1.24 2.30 7.35
N ALA A 61 2.03 1.86 6.38
CA ALA A 61 3.16 2.66 5.88
C ALA A 61 2.68 3.99 5.28
N ALA A 62 1.58 3.96 4.53
CA ALA A 62 0.99 5.18 3.95
C ALA A 62 0.60 6.19 5.02
N GLY A 63 0.18 5.71 6.20
CA GLY A 63 -0.17 6.57 7.32
C GLY A 63 1.00 7.37 7.89
N HIS A 64 2.23 6.94 7.62
CA HIS A 64 3.44 7.61 8.08
C HIS A 64 4.03 8.57 7.03
N ILE A 65 3.40 8.69 5.87
CA ILE A 65 3.90 9.57 4.81
C ILE A 65 3.49 11.01 5.11
N ALA A 66 4.49 11.89 5.18
CA ALA A 66 4.29 13.30 5.46
C ALA A 66 3.63 14.02 4.25
N PRO A 67 2.87 15.10 4.49
CA PRO A 67 2.24 15.84 3.39
C PRO A 67 3.21 16.31 2.32
N GLN A 68 4.42 16.70 2.70
CA GLN A 68 5.45 17.15 1.77
C GLN A 68 5.86 16.03 0.80
N THR A 69 6.00 14.82 1.32
CA THR A 69 6.35 13.66 0.52
C THR A 69 5.19 13.27 -0.39
N ALA A 70 3.99 13.25 0.14
CA ALA A 70 2.79 12.93 -0.64
C ALA A 70 2.60 13.92 -1.80
N ALA A 71 2.88 15.19 -1.56
CA ALA A 71 2.74 16.22 -2.59
C ALA A 71 3.67 16.01 -3.78
N ARG A 72 4.82 15.37 -3.57
CA ARG A 72 5.76 15.05 -4.65
C ARG A 72 5.39 13.79 -5.43
N LEU A 73 4.54 12.96 -4.87
CA LEU A 73 4.12 11.69 -5.46
C LEU A 73 2.63 11.74 -5.78
N LYS A 74 2.26 12.68 -6.64
CA LYS A 74 0.85 12.96 -6.96
C LYS A 74 0.10 11.77 -7.55
N GLU A 75 0.82 10.85 -8.17
CA GLU A 75 0.24 9.65 -8.77
C GLU A 75 -0.16 8.60 -7.75
N VAL A 76 0.31 8.74 -6.49
CA VAL A 76 -0.03 7.80 -5.42
C VAL A 76 -1.17 8.39 -4.58
N PRO A 77 -2.33 7.73 -4.56
CA PRO A 77 -3.48 8.24 -3.80
C PRO A 77 -3.38 7.90 -2.32
N PHE A 78 -2.48 8.54 -1.61
CA PHE A 78 -2.20 8.23 -0.20
C PHE A 78 -3.42 8.26 0.69
N LYS A 79 -4.32 9.22 0.48
CA LYS A 79 -5.53 9.34 1.28
C LYS A 79 -6.40 8.10 1.13
N ASP A 80 -6.58 7.64 -0.10
CA ASP A 80 -7.39 6.45 -0.37
C ASP A 80 -6.71 5.19 0.17
N ILE A 81 -5.40 5.12 0.07
CA ILE A 81 -4.63 3.99 0.59
C ILE A 81 -4.75 3.92 2.12
N ARG A 82 -4.63 5.04 2.80
CA ARG A 82 -4.83 5.08 4.25
C ARG A 82 -6.25 4.65 4.63
N GLY A 83 -7.23 5.12 3.86
CA GLY A 83 -8.64 4.75 4.08
C GLY A 83 -8.94 3.30 3.77
N MET A 84 -8.19 2.68 2.88
CA MET A 84 -8.35 1.28 2.50
C MET A 84 -8.29 0.34 3.70
N ARG A 85 -7.36 0.59 4.63
CA ARG A 85 -7.22 -0.21 5.84
C ARG A 85 -8.54 -0.30 6.61
N ASN A 86 -9.24 0.83 6.75
CA ASN A 86 -10.50 0.87 7.48
C ASN A 86 -11.63 0.19 6.71
N ARG A 87 -11.58 0.21 5.38
CA ARG A 87 -12.58 -0.46 4.55
C ARG A 87 -12.38 -1.97 4.51
N ILE A 88 -11.14 -2.41 4.58
CA ILE A 88 -10.80 -3.84 4.53
C ILE A 88 -11.09 -4.52 5.85
N ALA A 89 -10.70 -3.90 6.96
CA ALA A 89 -10.85 -4.49 8.28
C ALA A 89 -11.86 -3.71 9.10
N HIS A 90 -12.97 -4.35 9.43
CA HIS A 90 -13.99 -3.81 10.31
C HIS A 90 -14.01 -4.59 11.62
N ASP A 91 -14.59 -4.00 12.64
CA ASP A 91 -14.98 -4.68 13.89
C ASP A 91 -14.14 -5.91 14.27
N TYR A 92 -13.05 -5.69 14.99
CA TYR A 92 -12.24 -6.78 15.55
C TYR A 92 -11.67 -7.75 14.52
N GLY A 93 -11.22 -7.20 13.39
CA GLY A 93 -10.49 -7.99 12.42
C GLY A 93 -11.33 -8.70 11.38
N ARG A 94 -12.60 -8.36 11.28
CA ARG A 94 -13.40 -8.83 10.16
C ARG A 94 -12.87 -8.21 8.87
N VAL A 95 -12.47 -9.05 7.94
CA VAL A 95 -11.90 -8.61 6.67
C VAL A 95 -12.94 -8.70 5.57
N ASP A 96 -13.11 -7.62 4.83
CA ASP A 96 -13.97 -7.61 3.66
C ASP A 96 -13.15 -8.03 2.43
N TYR A 97 -13.18 -9.32 2.12
CA TYR A 97 -12.40 -9.87 1.03
C TYR A 97 -12.86 -9.44 -0.36
N SER A 98 -14.09 -8.96 -0.51
CA SER A 98 -14.53 -8.42 -1.79
C SER A 98 -13.78 -7.13 -2.11
N ILE A 99 -13.53 -6.29 -1.10
CA ILE A 99 -12.72 -5.09 -1.24
C ILE A 99 -11.25 -5.49 -1.49
N VAL A 100 -10.75 -6.49 -0.78
CA VAL A 100 -9.38 -7.00 -0.99
C VAL A 100 -9.18 -7.41 -2.44
N TRP A 101 -10.09 -8.20 -2.99
CA TRP A 101 -10.02 -8.62 -4.39
C TRP A 101 -9.97 -7.41 -5.33
N LYS A 102 -10.88 -6.46 -5.14
CA LYS A 102 -10.96 -5.26 -5.98
C LYS A 102 -9.66 -4.47 -5.96
N VAL A 103 -9.08 -4.28 -4.77
CA VAL A 103 -7.81 -3.56 -4.62
C VAL A 103 -6.69 -4.27 -5.38
N THR A 104 -6.63 -5.60 -5.32
CA THR A 104 -5.60 -6.35 -6.03
C THR A 104 -5.72 -6.21 -7.54
N GLN A 105 -6.94 -6.06 -8.05
CA GLN A 105 -7.18 -5.98 -9.49
C GLN A 105 -7.02 -4.56 -10.04
N GLU A 106 -7.36 -3.54 -9.25
CA GLU A 106 -7.44 -2.17 -9.76
C GLU A 106 -6.35 -1.25 -9.27
N ASP A 107 -5.85 -1.45 -8.04
CA ASP A 107 -5.03 -0.43 -7.39
C ASP A 107 -3.55 -0.81 -7.26
N ILE A 108 -3.24 -2.08 -7.14
CA ILE A 108 -1.87 -2.53 -6.86
C ILE A 108 -0.93 -2.27 -8.04
N GLY A 109 -1.36 -2.54 -9.26
CA GLY A 109 -0.53 -2.29 -10.45
C GLY A 109 -0.11 -0.84 -10.57
N PRO A 110 -1.05 0.11 -10.57
CA PRO A 110 -0.70 1.53 -10.61
C PRO A 110 0.18 1.98 -9.45
N LEU A 111 -0.03 1.46 -8.25
CA LEU A 111 0.79 1.79 -7.08
C LEU A 111 2.25 1.34 -7.30
N VAL A 112 2.45 0.12 -7.76
CA VAL A 112 3.80 -0.41 -8.05
C VAL A 112 4.48 0.47 -9.09
N THR A 113 3.78 0.80 -10.17
CA THR A 113 4.33 1.64 -11.24
C THR A 113 4.78 3.00 -10.71
N ALA A 114 3.94 3.66 -9.92
CA ALA A 114 4.26 4.99 -9.38
C ALA A 114 5.46 4.94 -8.43
N LEU A 115 5.52 3.94 -7.56
CA LEU A 115 6.62 3.81 -6.61
C LEU A 115 7.92 3.39 -7.28
N GLU A 116 7.88 2.51 -8.27
CA GLU A 116 9.06 2.16 -9.05
C GLU A 116 9.64 3.37 -9.76
N LYS A 117 8.78 4.22 -10.31
CA LYS A 117 9.19 5.46 -10.95
C LYS A 117 9.91 6.38 -9.95
N HIS A 118 9.41 6.47 -8.73
CA HIS A 118 10.03 7.28 -7.69
C HIS A 118 11.45 6.77 -7.38
N PHE A 119 11.63 5.47 -7.26
CA PHE A 119 12.93 4.88 -6.90
C PHE A 119 13.90 4.72 -8.09
N ALA A 120 13.42 4.88 -9.30
CA ALA A 120 14.24 4.71 -10.50
C ALA A 120 15.13 5.91 -10.83
N ARG A 121 15.05 6.97 -10.06
CA ARG A 121 15.84 8.20 -10.31
C ARG A 121 17.31 8.02 -10.01
#